data_964bfbee45299141cfe6c1c5f8979f2f
#
_entry.id   964bfbee45299141cfe6c1c5f8979f2f
#
_cell.length_a   1.000
_cell.length_b   1.000
_cell.length_c   1.000
_cell.angle_alpha   90.00
_cell.angle_beta   90.00
_cell.angle_gamma   90.00
#
_symmetry.space_group_name_H-M   'P 1'
#
loop_
_entity.id
_entity.type
_entity.pdbx_description
1 polymer ?
#
loop_
_entity_poly.entity_id
_entity_poly.type
_entity_poly.pdbx_seq_one_letter_code
_entity_poly.pdbx_strand_id
1 'polypeptide(L)'
;MPKRTRPYSDWRLEKLANPVIAAHYLDAAMEQSQENFLKALRNVAQARQMSFVAKETGVQRESLYRILSENGNPTLETLRGIYDALGLKLTTVVRVEEDKGSGATSDAILLTLNEEAPAANV
;
A
#
# COMPACT_ATOMS: atom_id res chain seq x y z
N MET A 1 -0.31 -28.61 -22.82
CA MET A 1 -0.24 -28.01 -22.83
C MET A 1 -0.18 -27.24 -22.60
N PRO A 2 -0.33 -27.11 -22.51
CA PRO A 2 -0.24 -26.23 -22.48
C PRO A 2 -0.14 -25.31 -21.91
N LYS A 3 0.03 -25.02 -21.52
CA LYS A 3 0.15 -24.21 -21.11
C LYS A 3 0.69 -23.38 -21.35
N ARG A 4 0.76 -23.39 -21.80
CA ARG A 4 1.28 -22.62 -22.29
C ARG A 4 1.23 -21.37 -21.88
N THR A 5 0.45 -20.79 -21.87
CA THR A 5 0.26 -19.46 -21.52
C THR A 5 -0.13 -19.37 -20.11
N ARG A 6 0.53 -18.60 -19.30
CA ARG A 6 0.13 -18.39 -17.94
C ARG A 6 -1.07 -17.48 -17.92
N PRO A 7 -1.97 -17.66 -16.96
CA PRO A 7 -3.09 -16.75 -16.83
C PRO A 7 -2.60 -15.33 -16.57
N TYR A 8 -3.37 -14.37 -17.04
CA TYR A 8 -3.05 -12.97 -16.85
C TYR A 8 -2.88 -12.65 -15.36
N SER A 9 -3.67 -13.30 -14.50
CA SER A 9 -3.58 -13.06 -13.07
C SER A 9 -2.23 -13.46 -12.51
N ASP A 10 -1.66 -14.57 -13.00
CA ASP A 10 -0.33 -14.98 -12.52
C ASP A 10 0.74 -13.99 -12.90
N TRP A 11 0.68 -13.50 -14.14
CA TRP A 11 1.64 -12.52 -14.60
C TRP A 11 1.54 -11.24 -13.77
N ARG A 12 0.34 -10.81 -13.48
CA ARG A 12 0.12 -9.62 -12.68
C ARG A 12 0.63 -9.80 -11.26
N LEU A 13 0.40 -10.98 -10.69
CA LEU A 13 0.87 -11.25 -9.34
C LEU A 13 2.38 -11.20 -9.26
N GLU A 14 3.05 -11.71 -10.29
CA GLU A 14 4.50 -11.65 -10.27
C GLU A 14 5.00 -10.21 -10.23
N LYS A 15 4.35 -9.33 -10.98
CA LYS A 15 4.77 -7.95 -11.00
C LYS A 15 4.48 -7.26 -9.67
N LEU A 16 3.37 -7.62 -9.04
CA LEU A 16 2.99 -7.00 -7.79
C LEU A 16 3.88 -7.40 -6.63
N ALA A 17 4.72 -8.42 -6.81
CA ALA A 17 5.69 -8.77 -5.78
C ALA A 17 6.78 -7.72 -5.68
N ASN A 18 6.95 -6.88 -6.71
CA ASN A 18 7.93 -5.81 -6.68
C ASN A 18 7.36 -4.65 -5.86
N PRO A 19 8.04 -4.23 -4.79
CA PRO A 19 7.48 -3.19 -3.90
C PRO A 19 7.19 -1.87 -4.60
N VAL A 20 8.01 -1.49 -5.58
CA VAL A 20 7.80 -0.23 -6.28
C VAL A 20 6.49 -0.29 -7.07
N ILE A 21 6.28 -1.39 -7.77
CA ILE A 21 5.06 -1.57 -8.53
C ILE A 21 3.86 -1.66 -7.59
N ALA A 22 4.03 -2.38 -6.48
CA ALA A 22 2.97 -2.54 -5.51
C ALA A 22 2.55 -1.19 -4.93
N ALA A 23 3.51 -0.34 -4.62
CA ALA A 23 3.21 0.97 -4.05
C ALA A 23 2.35 1.80 -4.99
N HIS A 24 2.71 1.83 -6.27
CA HIS A 24 1.93 2.59 -7.24
C HIS A 24 0.54 1.99 -7.43
N TYR A 25 0.46 0.68 -7.44
CA TYR A 25 -0.79 -0.02 -7.61
C TYR A 25 -1.75 0.28 -6.44
N LEU A 26 -1.23 0.23 -5.22
CA LEU A 26 -2.04 0.49 -4.04
C LEU A 26 -2.48 1.95 -3.99
N ASP A 27 -1.59 2.85 -4.37
CA ASP A 27 -1.90 4.26 -4.37
C ASP A 27 -3.02 4.57 -5.35
N ALA A 28 -2.96 3.99 -6.54
CA ALA A 28 -3.99 4.18 -7.54
C ALA A 28 -5.33 3.62 -7.06
N ALA A 29 -5.30 2.48 -6.40
CA ALA A 29 -6.53 1.87 -5.91
C ALA A 29 -7.16 2.71 -4.81
N MET A 30 -6.33 3.29 -3.94
CA MET A 30 -6.81 4.13 -2.86
C MET A 30 -7.53 5.36 -3.40
N GLU A 31 -7.06 5.89 -4.54
CA GLU A 31 -7.71 7.02 -5.16
C GLU A 31 -9.13 6.67 -5.64
N GLN A 32 -9.38 5.42 -5.90
CA GLN A 32 -10.68 5.02 -6.39
C GLN A 32 -11.67 4.80 -5.27
N SER A 33 -11.34 3.96 -4.32
CA SER A 33 -12.24 3.68 -3.21
C SER A 33 -11.53 2.81 -2.18
N GLN A 34 -12.10 2.76 -0.98
CA GLN A 34 -11.58 1.88 0.05
C GLN A 34 -11.73 0.42 -0.36
N GLU A 35 -12.84 0.09 -0.99
CA GLU A 35 -13.08 -1.26 -1.44
C GLU A 35 -12.03 -1.68 -2.45
N ASN A 36 -11.72 -0.82 -3.41
CA ASN A 36 -10.69 -1.14 -4.40
C ASN A 36 -9.32 -1.24 -3.75
N PHE A 37 -9.05 -0.42 -2.75
CA PHE A 37 -7.79 -0.49 -2.04
C PHE A 37 -7.62 -1.84 -1.34
N LEU A 38 -8.67 -2.32 -0.68
CA LEU A 38 -8.58 -3.61 0.01
C LEU A 38 -8.37 -4.75 -0.98
N LYS A 39 -9.05 -4.67 -2.10
CA LYS A 39 -8.88 -5.67 -3.13
C LYS A 39 -7.44 -5.65 -3.66
N ALA A 40 -6.91 -4.47 -3.89
CA ALA A 40 -5.55 -4.32 -4.37
C ALA A 40 -4.55 -4.84 -3.33
N LEU A 41 -4.78 -4.54 -2.07
CA LEU A 41 -3.89 -4.98 -1.01
C LEU A 41 -3.89 -6.51 -0.91
N ARG A 42 -5.06 -7.11 -1.10
CA ARG A 42 -5.12 -8.57 -1.11
C ARG A 42 -4.30 -9.13 -2.26
N ASN A 43 -4.38 -8.51 -3.43
CA ASN A 43 -3.61 -8.96 -4.58
C ASN A 43 -2.11 -8.86 -4.34
N VAL A 44 -1.68 -7.77 -3.72
CA VAL A 44 -0.26 -7.59 -3.41
C VAL A 44 0.19 -8.61 -2.37
N ALA A 45 -0.65 -8.85 -1.35
CA ALA A 45 -0.31 -9.83 -0.33
C ALA A 45 -0.20 -11.22 -0.93
N GLN A 46 -1.09 -11.55 -1.86
CA GLN A 46 -0.99 -12.83 -2.54
C GLN A 46 0.26 -12.93 -3.38
N ALA A 47 0.67 -11.84 -3.99
CA ALA A 47 1.90 -11.83 -4.78
C ALA A 47 3.12 -12.13 -3.92
N ARG A 48 3.10 -11.67 -2.67
CA ARG A 48 4.19 -11.95 -1.73
C ARG A 48 4.02 -13.28 -1.03
N GLN A 49 2.95 -14.00 -1.27
CA GLN A 49 2.59 -15.24 -0.60
C GLN A 49 1.83 -14.94 0.68
N MET A 50 0.56 -15.22 0.66
CA MET A 50 -0.29 -14.91 1.80
C MET A 50 0.21 -15.57 3.08
N SER A 51 0.79 -16.76 2.99
CA SER A 51 1.30 -17.43 4.17
C SER A 51 2.48 -16.68 4.78
N PHE A 52 3.29 -16.05 3.95
CA PHE A 52 4.40 -15.23 4.44
C PHE A 52 3.85 -14.01 5.18
N VAL A 53 2.85 -13.35 4.60
CA VAL A 53 2.25 -12.18 5.23
C VAL A 53 1.61 -12.57 6.55
N ALA A 54 0.94 -13.71 6.58
CA ALA A 54 0.31 -14.20 7.81
C ALA A 54 1.37 -14.41 8.89
N LYS A 55 2.47 -15.02 8.51
CA LYS A 55 3.53 -15.30 9.47
C LYS A 55 4.12 -14.01 10.03
N GLU A 56 4.36 -13.04 9.15
CA GLU A 56 4.97 -11.78 9.57
C GLU A 56 4.04 -10.93 10.43
N THR A 57 2.74 -11.00 10.17
CA THR A 57 1.80 -10.18 10.92
C THR A 57 1.28 -10.89 12.16
N GLY A 58 1.43 -12.19 12.24
CA GLY A 58 0.85 -12.94 13.35
C GLY A 58 -0.63 -13.16 13.18
N VAL A 59 -1.19 -12.86 12.03
CA VAL A 59 -2.61 -13.02 11.77
C VAL A 59 -2.81 -14.28 10.94
N GLN A 60 -3.81 -15.07 11.29
CA GLN A 60 -4.04 -16.28 10.55
C GLN A 60 -4.40 -16.00 9.10
N ARG A 61 -3.99 -16.90 8.23
CA ARG A 61 -4.17 -16.70 6.80
C ARG A 61 -5.64 -16.49 6.44
N GLU A 62 -6.53 -17.29 7.00
CA GLU A 62 -7.95 -17.13 6.74
C GLU A 62 -8.47 -15.79 7.20
N SER A 63 -7.96 -15.32 8.33
CA SER A 63 -8.36 -14.03 8.85
C SER A 63 -7.90 -12.91 7.92
N LEU A 64 -6.71 -13.06 7.35
CA LEU A 64 -6.23 -12.06 6.41
C LEU A 64 -7.13 -11.95 5.19
N TYR A 65 -7.56 -13.08 4.64
CA TYR A 65 -8.47 -13.04 3.51
C TYR A 65 -9.77 -12.32 3.87
N ARG A 66 -10.27 -12.56 5.07
CA ARG A 66 -11.49 -11.92 5.49
C ARG A 66 -11.30 -10.42 5.71
N ILE A 67 -10.21 -10.05 6.35
CA ILE A 67 -9.91 -8.65 6.63
C ILE A 67 -9.73 -7.87 5.34
N LEU A 68 -9.16 -8.51 4.33
CA LEU A 68 -8.89 -7.85 3.05
C LEU A 68 -9.99 -8.07 2.02
N SER A 69 -11.14 -8.57 2.43
CA SER A 69 -12.28 -8.69 1.53
C SER A 69 -12.93 -7.33 1.39
N GLU A 70 -13.86 -7.22 0.45
CA GLU A 70 -14.47 -5.94 0.18
C GLU A 70 -15.23 -5.38 1.36
N ASN A 71 -15.65 -6.23 2.29
CA ASN A 71 -16.31 -5.77 3.51
C ASN A 71 -15.34 -5.73 4.68
N GLY A 72 -14.06 -5.88 4.42
CA GLY A 72 -13.09 -5.91 5.47
C GLY A 72 -12.82 -4.54 6.06
N ASN A 73 -12.24 -4.55 7.24
CA ASN A 73 -11.94 -3.30 7.93
C ASN A 73 -10.70 -3.50 8.80
N PRO A 74 -9.53 -3.56 8.19
CA PRO A 74 -8.32 -3.78 8.97
C PRO A 74 -8.05 -2.64 9.93
N THR A 75 -7.56 -2.97 11.11
CA THR A 75 -7.12 -1.95 12.03
C THR A 75 -5.83 -1.35 11.51
N LEU A 76 -5.47 -0.20 12.05
CA LEU A 76 -4.22 0.42 11.67
C LEU A 76 -3.04 -0.50 11.98
N GLU A 77 -3.08 -1.17 13.11
CA GLU A 77 -2.02 -2.08 13.50
C GLU A 77 -1.86 -3.20 12.48
N THR A 78 -2.97 -3.81 12.09
CA THR A 78 -2.92 -4.88 11.09
C THR A 78 -2.42 -4.34 9.75
N LEU A 79 -2.90 -3.18 9.37
CA LEU A 79 -2.50 -2.58 8.10
C LEU A 79 -1.00 -2.30 8.09
N ARG A 80 -0.47 -1.76 9.17
CA ARG A 80 0.96 -1.49 9.24
C ARG A 80 1.76 -2.78 9.18
N GLY A 81 1.29 -3.82 9.84
CA GLY A 81 1.96 -5.11 9.79
C GLY A 81 1.99 -5.68 8.39
N ILE A 82 0.88 -5.57 7.68
CA ILE A 82 0.83 -6.04 6.30
C ILE A 82 1.80 -5.24 5.44
N TYR A 83 1.80 -3.92 5.58
CA TYR A 83 2.72 -3.10 4.80
C TYR A 83 4.17 -3.46 5.08
N ASP A 84 4.51 -3.68 6.36
CA ASP A 84 5.87 -4.10 6.69
C ASP A 84 6.23 -5.41 6.00
N ALA A 85 5.31 -6.36 6.00
CA ALA A 85 5.56 -7.65 5.36
C ALA A 85 5.74 -7.50 3.86
N LEU A 86 5.14 -6.47 3.27
CA LEU A 86 5.24 -6.24 1.84
C LEU A 86 6.42 -5.37 1.46
N GLY A 87 7.19 -4.93 2.43
CA GLY A 87 8.31 -4.05 2.15
C GLY A 87 7.88 -2.62 1.89
N LEU A 88 6.73 -2.24 2.41
CA LEU A 88 6.16 -0.92 2.19
C LEU A 88 6.05 -0.17 3.51
N LYS A 89 5.83 1.12 3.41
CA LYS A 89 5.71 1.98 4.56
C LYS A 89 4.47 2.84 4.40
N LEU A 90 3.67 2.92 5.44
CA LEU A 90 2.56 3.85 5.46
C LEU A 90 3.09 5.24 5.72
N THR A 91 2.61 6.20 4.96
CA THR A 91 3.09 7.57 5.13
C THR A 91 1.94 8.52 4.82
N THR A 92 2.17 9.76 5.10
CA THR A 92 1.17 10.79 4.92
C THR A 92 1.73 11.86 4.01
N VAL A 93 0.92 12.30 3.06
CA VAL A 93 1.34 13.37 2.17
C VAL A 93 0.27 14.44 2.17
N VAL A 94 0.67 15.64 1.84
CA VAL A 94 -0.25 16.74 1.77
C VAL A 94 -1.09 16.61 0.51
N ARG A 95 -2.39 16.85 0.64
CA ARG A 95 -3.24 16.84 -0.53
C ARG A 95 -2.97 18.12 -1.31
N VAL A 96 -2.69 17.98 -2.59
CA VAL A 96 -2.36 19.10 -3.45
C VAL A 96 -3.48 19.33 -4.43
N GLU A 97 -3.92 20.60 -4.54
CA GLU A 97 -4.95 20.95 -5.48
C GLU A 97 -4.37 20.90 -6.85
N GLU A 98 -5.15 20.39 -7.79
CA GLU A 98 -4.66 20.18 -9.07
C GLU A 98 -4.21 21.34 -9.77
N ASP A 99 -4.69 22.43 -9.66
CA ASP A 99 -4.31 23.49 -10.54
C ASP A 99 -3.50 24.44 -9.83
N LYS A 100 -3.15 24.89 -9.21
CA LYS A 100 -2.62 25.95 -8.53
C LYS A 100 -1.20 25.90 -8.21
N GLY A 101 -0.34 25.59 -9.03
CA GLY A 101 1.07 25.63 -8.75
C GLY A 101 1.43 24.74 -7.60
N SER A 102 0.96 23.58 -7.67
CA SER A 102 1.14 22.67 -6.59
C SER A 102 2.57 22.36 -6.28
N GLY A 103 3.43 22.37 -7.25
CA GLY A 103 4.84 22.11 -6.98
C GLY A 103 5.44 23.10 -6.01
N ALA A 104 5.09 24.34 -6.18
CA ALA A 104 5.61 25.38 -5.29
C ALA A 104 5.09 25.17 -3.88
N THR A 105 3.88 24.69 -3.76
CA THR A 105 3.31 24.44 -2.46
C THR A 105 4.10 23.40 -1.68
N SER A 106 4.51 22.34 -2.38
CA SER A 106 5.30 21.32 -1.73
C SER A 106 6.60 21.85 -1.20
N ASP A 107 7.26 22.69 -1.97
CA ASP A 107 8.52 23.26 -1.52
C ASP A 107 8.32 24.15 -0.32
N ALA A 108 7.26 24.91 -0.32
CA ALA A 108 6.99 25.80 0.80
C ALA A 108 6.76 25.01 2.09
N ILE A 109 6.06 23.90 1.97
CA ILE A 109 5.81 23.07 3.14
C ILE A 109 7.09 22.48 3.68
N LEU A 110 7.96 22.02 2.80
CA LEU A 110 9.22 21.47 3.21
C LEU A 110 10.07 22.49 3.93
N LEU A 111 10.10 23.69 3.42
CA LEU A 111 10.87 24.76 4.05
C LEU A 111 10.33 25.07 5.43
N THR A 112 9.03 25.09 5.58
CA THR A 112 8.41 25.36 6.85
C THR A 112 8.79 24.29 7.88
N LEU A 113 8.76 23.05 7.48
CA LEU A 113 9.11 21.97 8.37
C LEU A 113 10.57 22.05 8.78
N ASN A 114 11.43 22.38 7.84
CA ASN A 114 12.84 22.49 8.15
C ASN A 114 13.10 23.60 9.15
N GLU A 115 12.37 24.68 9.06
CA GLU A 115 12.55 25.76 9.99
C GLU A 115 12.06 25.40 11.38
N GLU A 116 10.99 24.66 11.44
CA GLU A 116 10.42 24.33 12.73
C GLU A 116 11.09 23.14 13.40
N ALA A 117 11.62 22.23 12.62
CA ALA A 117 12.17 21.01 13.16
C ALA A 117 13.20 21.23 14.26
N PRO A 118 14.16 22.14 14.10
CA PRO A 118 15.13 22.34 15.16
C PRO A 118 14.50 22.79 16.46
N ALA A 119 13.51 23.65 16.37
CA ALA A 119 12.85 24.12 17.58
C ALA A 119 12.07 23.00 18.23
N ALA A 120 11.45 22.19 17.45
CA ALA A 120 10.64 21.09 17.97
C ALA A 120 11.49 20.06 18.67
N ASN A 121 12.71 19.93 18.25
CA ASN A 121 13.56 18.90 18.80
C ASN A 121 14.27 19.28 20.06
N VAL A 122 14.15 20.46 20.47
CA VAL A 122 14.86 20.92 21.65
C VAL A 122 14.28 20.41 22.95
#